data_35620e465820991c2932af79b46286c1
#
_entry.id   35620e465820991c2932af79b46286c1
#
_cell.length_a   1.000
_cell.length_b   1.000
_cell.length_c   1.000
_cell.angle_alpha   90.00
_cell.angle_beta   90.00
_cell.angle_gamma   90.00
#
_symmetry.space_group_name_H-M   'P 1'
#
loop_
_entity.id
_entity.type
_entity.pdbx_description
1 polymer ?
#
loop_
_entity_poly.entity_id
_entity_poly.type
_entity_poly.pdbx_seq_one_letter_code
_entity_poly.pdbx_strand_id
1 'polypeptide(L)'
;VMAERPTSTTLSLYLWAAVVAHDGTTTLAPPITLPASTRAHPLTIDATGALAADLLGHVASAPPPLPLWHAAQDSLVTEPLAMHGDGTPPCQLAHPHSSAHVDMNGDCLADLFLVCDAGRGRLSYQVWTARRDAPRTYDLARVGDLPPGTGALSFADMNRDGTIDVVFPACERDRCYIHIAYNEQMPLCAPERRGVWGARNASAERCRDAAQLCAPDDAFVLRDGADLVRIPIDALTSDRRLLLVDDIGASQPVPVRVGDYNLDGYPDL
;
A
#
# COMPACT_ATOMS: atom_id res chain seq x y z
N VAL A 1 0.31 -20.55 1.54
CA VAL A 1 1.68 -20.40 1.03
C VAL A 1 1.60 -20.29 -0.49
N MET A 2 2.30 -19.33 -1.04
CA MET A 2 2.39 -19.11 -2.49
C MET A 2 3.83 -19.35 -2.94
N ALA A 3 4.01 -20.00 -4.09
CA ALA A 3 5.30 -20.11 -4.75
C ALA A 3 5.17 -19.66 -6.21
N GLU A 4 6.24 -19.13 -6.74
CA GLU A 4 6.33 -18.53 -8.05
C GLU A 4 7.42 -19.20 -8.87
N ARG A 5 7.13 -19.40 -10.13
CA ARG A 5 8.13 -19.86 -11.09
C ARG A 5 8.20 -18.84 -12.21
N PRO A 6 9.24 -17.99 -12.27
CA PRO A 6 9.38 -17.04 -13.34
C PRO A 6 9.66 -17.74 -14.66
N THR A 7 9.01 -17.27 -15.71
CA THR A 7 9.36 -17.53 -17.11
C THR A 7 9.93 -16.24 -17.70
N SER A 8 10.18 -16.20 -19.00
CA SER A 8 10.71 -14.96 -19.64
C SER A 8 9.73 -13.77 -19.55
N THR A 9 8.42 -14.02 -19.50
CA THR A 9 7.40 -12.96 -19.57
C THR A 9 6.26 -13.11 -18.56
N THR A 10 6.15 -14.23 -17.86
CA THR A 10 5.03 -14.54 -16.97
C THR A 10 5.50 -15.20 -15.68
N LEU A 11 4.64 -15.18 -14.66
CA LEU A 11 4.77 -15.94 -13.43
C LEU A 11 3.76 -17.09 -13.43
N SER A 12 4.21 -18.29 -13.09
CA SER A 12 3.32 -19.40 -12.72
C SER A 12 3.15 -19.36 -11.22
N LEU A 13 1.92 -19.23 -10.76
CA LEU A 13 1.55 -19.09 -9.35
C LEU A 13 0.98 -20.42 -8.83
N TYR A 14 1.46 -20.84 -7.68
CA TYR A 14 0.99 -22.02 -6.97
C TYR A 14 0.54 -21.63 -5.57
N LEU A 15 -0.67 -21.98 -5.20
CA LEU A 15 -1.24 -21.72 -3.89
C LEU A 15 -1.43 -23.01 -3.11
N TRP A 16 -0.91 -23.07 -1.88
CA TRP A 16 -1.14 -24.13 -0.93
C TRP A 16 -2.02 -23.63 0.20
N ALA A 17 -3.18 -24.24 0.39
CA ALA A 17 -3.99 -23.99 1.58
C ALA A 17 -3.39 -24.73 2.79
N ALA A 18 -3.38 -24.09 3.96
CA ALA A 18 -3.05 -24.74 5.21
C ALA A 18 -4.30 -25.47 5.73
N VAL A 19 -4.12 -26.72 6.11
CA VAL A 19 -5.16 -27.55 6.73
C VAL A 19 -4.76 -27.83 8.17
N VAL A 20 -5.58 -27.38 9.10
CA VAL A 20 -5.36 -27.61 10.55
C VAL A 20 -6.26 -28.77 10.98
N ALA A 21 -5.64 -29.85 11.47
CA ALA A 21 -6.35 -30.98 12.00
C ALA A 21 -6.84 -30.70 13.45
N HIS A 22 -7.76 -31.54 13.93
CA HIS A 22 -8.32 -31.42 15.28
C HIS A 22 -7.28 -31.51 16.42
N ASP A 23 -6.15 -32.15 16.17
CA ASP A 23 -5.04 -32.29 17.10
C ASP A 23 -4.07 -31.07 17.06
N GLY A 24 -4.39 -30.05 16.27
CA GLY A 24 -3.56 -28.84 16.08
C GLY A 24 -2.42 -29.02 15.08
N THR A 25 -2.26 -30.18 14.46
CA THR A 25 -1.26 -30.34 13.40
C THR A 25 -1.65 -29.57 12.16
N THR A 26 -0.68 -28.89 11.53
CA THR A 26 -0.88 -28.14 10.31
C THR A 26 -0.19 -28.85 9.15
N THR A 27 -0.94 -29.12 8.10
CA THR A 27 -0.44 -29.66 6.83
C THR A 27 -0.78 -28.74 5.68
N LEU A 28 -0.13 -28.92 4.53
CA LEU A 28 -0.49 -28.20 3.30
C LEU A 28 -1.27 -29.11 2.38
N ALA A 29 -2.40 -28.60 1.88
CA ALA A 29 -3.15 -29.26 0.82
C ALA A 29 -2.31 -29.31 -0.48
N PRO A 30 -2.65 -30.16 -1.45
CA PRO A 30 -2.05 -30.12 -2.78
C PRO A 30 -2.14 -28.71 -3.38
N PRO A 31 -1.13 -28.25 -4.14
CA PRO A 31 -1.12 -26.91 -4.70
C PRO A 31 -2.22 -26.74 -5.76
N ILE A 32 -2.86 -25.58 -5.72
CA ILE A 32 -3.74 -25.10 -6.79
C ILE A 32 -2.87 -24.23 -7.70
N THR A 33 -2.92 -24.49 -9.01
CA THR A 33 -2.25 -23.65 -10.01
C THR A 33 -3.19 -22.54 -10.44
N LEU A 34 -2.74 -21.30 -10.29
CA LEU A 34 -3.47 -20.13 -10.75
C LEU A 34 -3.21 -19.85 -12.24
N PRO A 35 -4.09 -19.09 -12.92
CA PRO A 35 -3.80 -18.58 -14.24
C PRO A 35 -2.44 -17.85 -14.26
N ALA A 36 -1.70 -17.98 -15.36
CA ALA A 36 -0.41 -17.31 -15.49
C ALA A 36 -0.56 -15.80 -15.33
N SER A 37 0.18 -15.23 -14.40
CA SER A 37 0.24 -13.79 -14.17
C SER A 37 1.25 -13.12 -15.10
N THR A 38 1.22 -11.80 -15.17
CA THR A 38 2.35 -11.00 -15.67
C THR A 38 3.55 -11.16 -14.73
N ARG A 39 4.69 -10.53 -15.05
CA ARG A 39 5.86 -10.55 -14.15
C ARG A 39 5.63 -9.79 -12.84
N ALA A 40 4.64 -8.90 -12.78
CA ALA A 40 4.24 -8.24 -11.55
C ALA A 40 3.62 -9.26 -10.57
N HIS A 41 4.13 -9.26 -9.35
CA HIS A 41 3.61 -10.13 -8.30
C HIS A 41 2.17 -9.75 -7.93
N PRO A 42 1.29 -10.70 -7.59
CA PRO A 42 -0.03 -10.34 -7.08
C PRO A 42 0.07 -9.75 -5.66
N LEU A 43 -0.85 -8.83 -5.36
CA LEU A 43 -1.07 -8.35 -4.01
C LEU A 43 -1.89 -9.36 -3.23
N THR A 44 -1.56 -9.53 -1.95
CA THR A 44 -2.45 -10.19 -1.00
C THR A 44 -3.33 -9.13 -0.35
N ILE A 45 -4.63 -9.27 -0.51
CA ILE A 45 -5.65 -8.34 0.01
C ILE A 45 -6.77 -9.11 0.70
N ASP A 46 -7.66 -8.41 1.39
CA ASP A 46 -8.97 -8.93 1.83
C ASP A 46 -10.04 -8.03 1.20
N ALA A 47 -10.38 -8.30 -0.04
CA ALA A 47 -11.31 -7.46 -0.82
C ALA A 47 -12.76 -7.58 -0.35
N THR A 48 -13.08 -8.58 0.44
CA THR A 48 -14.45 -8.87 0.89
C THR A 48 -14.70 -8.55 2.36
N GLY A 49 -13.63 -8.29 3.13
CA GLY A 49 -13.71 -8.16 4.59
C GLY A 49 -14.01 -9.49 5.30
N ALA A 50 -13.79 -10.62 4.62
CA ALA A 50 -14.07 -11.95 5.15
C ALA A 50 -12.97 -12.51 6.05
N LEU A 51 -11.89 -11.74 6.30
CA LEU A 51 -10.67 -12.17 6.98
C LEU A 51 -10.00 -13.37 6.28
N ALA A 52 -10.23 -13.50 4.97
CA ALA A 52 -9.60 -14.48 4.12
C ALA A 52 -8.71 -13.76 3.09
N ALA A 53 -7.53 -14.32 2.84
CA ALA A 53 -6.61 -13.73 1.89
C ALA A 53 -7.09 -13.97 0.45
N ASP A 54 -7.28 -12.88 -0.28
CA ASP A 54 -7.49 -12.83 -1.71
C ASP A 54 -6.19 -12.43 -2.41
N LEU A 55 -6.06 -12.74 -3.69
CA LEU A 55 -4.94 -12.31 -4.53
C LEU A 55 -5.44 -11.39 -5.64
N LEU A 56 -4.82 -10.24 -5.77
CA LEU A 56 -5.08 -9.26 -6.82
C LEU A 56 -3.87 -9.14 -7.74
N GLY A 57 -4.06 -9.27 -9.04
CA GLY A 57 -2.94 -9.20 -9.97
C GLY A 57 -3.35 -9.06 -11.42
N HIS A 58 -2.40 -9.16 -12.34
CA HIS A 58 -2.65 -9.16 -13.77
C HIS A 58 -2.56 -10.57 -14.35
N VAL A 59 -3.56 -10.98 -15.10
CA VAL A 59 -3.49 -12.19 -15.94
C VAL A 59 -2.71 -11.86 -17.20
N ALA A 60 -1.75 -12.70 -17.58
CA ALA A 60 -0.85 -12.46 -18.71
C ALA A 60 -1.58 -12.33 -20.06
N SER A 61 -2.77 -12.90 -20.19
CA SER A 61 -3.56 -12.94 -21.43
C SER A 61 -4.71 -11.94 -21.45
N ALA A 62 -4.91 -11.14 -20.41
CA ALA A 62 -6.03 -10.21 -20.31
C ALA A 62 -5.57 -8.77 -20.06
N PRO A 63 -6.13 -7.78 -20.76
CA PRO A 63 -5.95 -6.38 -20.40
C PRO A 63 -6.68 -6.08 -19.06
N PRO A 64 -6.40 -4.93 -18.39
CA PRO A 64 -7.20 -4.49 -17.25
C PRO A 64 -8.70 -4.63 -17.50
N PRO A 65 -9.52 -4.96 -16.48
CA PRO A 65 -9.33 -4.75 -15.06
C PRO A 65 -8.50 -5.82 -14.36
N LEU A 66 -7.99 -5.45 -13.16
CA LEU A 66 -7.23 -6.34 -12.30
C LEU A 66 -8.12 -7.50 -11.83
N PRO A 67 -7.82 -8.76 -12.18
CA PRO A 67 -8.57 -9.88 -11.67
C PRO A 67 -8.25 -10.12 -10.20
N LEU A 68 -9.27 -10.47 -9.45
CA LEU A 68 -9.21 -10.97 -8.09
C LEU A 68 -9.35 -12.48 -8.10
N TRP A 69 -8.43 -13.17 -7.44
CA TRP A 69 -8.54 -14.60 -7.16
C TRP A 69 -8.88 -14.78 -5.70
N HIS A 70 -10.01 -15.36 -5.42
CA HIS A 70 -10.43 -15.61 -4.05
C HIS A 70 -10.90 -17.04 -3.85
N ALA A 71 -10.79 -17.53 -2.61
CA ALA A 71 -11.27 -18.85 -2.26
C ALA A 71 -12.80 -18.85 -2.10
N ALA A 72 -13.48 -19.73 -2.83
CA ALA A 72 -14.90 -19.96 -2.68
C ALA A 72 -15.17 -21.46 -2.61
N GLN A 73 -15.64 -21.98 -1.47
CA GLN A 73 -16.09 -23.36 -1.29
C GLN A 73 -15.18 -24.40 -1.96
N ASP A 74 -13.92 -24.47 -1.57
CA ASP A 74 -12.92 -25.43 -2.08
C ASP A 74 -12.42 -25.16 -3.51
N SER A 75 -12.76 -24.04 -4.12
CA SER A 75 -12.26 -23.64 -5.44
C SER A 75 -11.75 -22.20 -5.43
N LEU A 76 -10.86 -21.88 -6.36
CA LEU A 76 -10.47 -20.50 -6.64
C LEU A 76 -11.35 -19.94 -7.75
N VAL A 77 -12.00 -18.84 -7.44
CA VAL A 77 -12.82 -18.08 -8.37
C VAL A 77 -12.01 -16.86 -8.85
N THR A 78 -12.09 -16.56 -10.13
CA THR A 78 -11.49 -15.37 -10.72
C THR A 78 -12.59 -14.38 -11.07
N GLU A 79 -12.59 -13.24 -10.43
CA GLU A 79 -13.56 -12.17 -10.68
C GLU A 79 -12.84 -10.83 -10.86
N PRO A 80 -13.30 -9.96 -11.76
CA PRO A 80 -12.77 -8.60 -11.84
C PRO A 80 -13.23 -7.77 -10.65
N LEU A 81 -12.35 -6.88 -10.15
CA LEU A 81 -12.78 -5.79 -9.28
C LEU A 81 -13.58 -4.77 -10.08
N ALA A 82 -14.62 -4.22 -9.47
CA ALA A 82 -15.31 -3.06 -10.02
C ALA A 82 -14.50 -1.79 -9.69
N MET A 83 -13.93 -1.15 -10.72
CA MET A 83 -13.06 0.00 -10.55
C MET A 83 -13.59 1.18 -11.38
N HIS A 84 -13.94 2.27 -10.69
CA HIS A 84 -14.58 3.45 -11.27
C HIS A 84 -13.59 4.63 -11.27
N GLY A 85 -13.07 4.98 -12.44
CA GLY A 85 -11.98 5.95 -12.55
C GLY A 85 -12.22 7.07 -13.57
N ASP A 86 -13.44 7.50 -13.82
CA ASP A 86 -13.77 8.61 -14.74
C ASP A 86 -13.01 8.53 -16.09
N GLY A 87 -12.93 7.32 -16.64
CA GLY A 87 -12.18 7.03 -17.88
C GLY A 87 -10.70 6.66 -17.65
N THR A 88 -10.20 6.75 -16.42
CA THR A 88 -8.86 6.29 -16.08
C THR A 88 -8.92 4.82 -15.63
N PRO A 89 -8.34 3.88 -16.37
CA PRO A 89 -8.32 2.48 -15.96
C PRO A 89 -7.28 2.25 -14.85
N PRO A 90 -7.37 1.12 -14.12
CA PRO A 90 -6.28 0.65 -13.28
C PRO A 90 -5.00 0.53 -14.10
N CYS A 91 -3.89 0.95 -13.51
CA CYS A 91 -2.61 0.96 -14.18
C CYS A 91 -2.00 -0.44 -14.33
N GLN A 92 -1.03 -0.57 -15.22
CA GLN A 92 -0.13 -1.71 -15.25
C GLN A 92 0.75 -1.68 -14.01
N LEU A 93 0.70 -2.71 -13.17
CA LEU A 93 1.58 -2.81 -11.99
C LEU A 93 3.04 -2.84 -12.42
N ALA A 94 3.88 -2.12 -11.70
CA ALA A 94 5.32 -2.15 -11.89
C ALA A 94 5.90 -3.54 -11.59
N HIS A 95 7.12 -3.80 -12.02
CA HIS A 95 7.83 -5.02 -11.70
C HIS A 95 9.31 -4.70 -11.40
N PRO A 96 9.74 -4.92 -10.16
CA PRO A 96 8.93 -5.24 -8.98
C PRO A 96 8.05 -4.08 -8.52
N HIS A 97 7.08 -4.31 -7.66
CA HIS A 97 6.23 -3.27 -7.07
C HIS A 97 6.02 -3.49 -5.57
N SER A 98 5.68 -2.40 -4.89
CA SER A 98 5.32 -2.34 -3.47
C SER A 98 3.91 -1.80 -3.27
N SER A 99 3.00 -2.15 -4.18
CA SER A 99 1.58 -1.82 -4.01
C SER A 99 1.03 -2.41 -2.72
N ALA A 100 0.06 -1.75 -2.10
CA ALA A 100 -0.45 -2.12 -0.79
C ALA A 100 -1.98 -2.03 -0.73
N HIS A 101 -2.53 -2.73 0.26
CA HIS A 101 -3.93 -2.65 0.65
C HIS A 101 -3.99 -2.00 2.03
N VAL A 102 -4.28 -0.70 2.08
CA VAL A 102 -4.10 0.16 3.24
C VAL A 102 -5.13 1.28 3.23
N ASP A 103 -5.66 1.66 4.40
CA ASP A 103 -6.64 2.74 4.54
C ASP A 103 -5.96 4.10 4.29
N MET A 104 -6.30 4.74 3.16
CA MET A 104 -5.73 6.02 2.75
C MET A 104 -6.65 7.21 3.01
N ASN A 105 -7.94 7.00 3.21
CA ASN A 105 -8.93 8.06 3.43
C ASN A 105 -9.52 8.09 4.85
N GLY A 106 -9.07 7.19 5.73
CA GLY A 106 -9.48 7.15 7.15
C GLY A 106 -10.87 6.57 7.39
N ASP A 107 -11.42 5.81 6.44
CA ASP A 107 -12.76 5.26 6.56
C ASP A 107 -12.80 3.86 7.22
N CYS A 108 -11.65 3.36 7.67
CA CYS A 108 -11.48 2.02 8.24
C CYS A 108 -11.70 0.88 7.25
N LEU A 109 -11.68 1.15 5.96
CA LEU A 109 -11.59 0.15 4.91
C LEU A 109 -10.20 0.22 4.28
N ALA A 110 -9.68 -0.90 3.87
CA ALA A 110 -8.41 -0.88 3.17
C ALA A 110 -8.62 -0.52 1.69
N ASP A 111 -7.90 0.49 1.24
CA ASP A 111 -7.84 0.99 -0.12
C ASP A 111 -6.72 0.33 -0.91
N LEU A 112 -6.73 0.46 -2.22
CA LEU A 112 -5.65 -0.01 -3.07
C LEU A 112 -4.70 1.13 -3.41
N PHE A 113 -3.47 1.05 -2.90
CA PHE A 113 -2.37 1.86 -3.37
C PHE A 113 -1.58 1.06 -4.42
N LEU A 114 -1.74 1.39 -5.69
CA LEU A 114 -1.09 0.70 -6.80
C LEU A 114 0.17 1.44 -7.23
N VAL A 115 1.30 0.74 -7.27
CA VAL A 115 2.54 1.23 -7.88
C VAL A 115 2.58 0.80 -9.33
N CYS A 116 2.63 1.78 -10.21
CA CYS A 116 2.38 1.65 -11.63
C CYS A 116 3.66 1.77 -12.45
N ASP A 117 3.78 0.99 -13.52
CA ASP A 117 4.79 1.19 -14.56
C ASP A 117 4.35 2.35 -15.48
N ALA A 118 5.00 3.49 -15.32
CA ALA A 118 4.82 4.65 -16.18
C ALA A 118 5.69 4.61 -17.46
N GLY A 119 6.37 3.49 -17.68
CA GLY A 119 7.27 3.28 -18.82
C GLY A 119 8.63 3.95 -18.66
N ARG A 120 9.63 3.42 -19.37
CA ARG A 120 11.01 3.93 -19.37
C ARG A 120 11.66 3.94 -17.97
N GLY A 121 11.33 2.97 -17.11
CA GLY A 121 11.85 2.88 -15.76
C GLY A 121 11.31 3.95 -14.80
N ARG A 122 10.24 4.64 -15.14
CA ARG A 122 9.54 5.56 -14.25
C ARG A 122 8.40 4.85 -13.56
N LEU A 123 8.14 5.26 -12.33
CA LEU A 123 7.02 4.80 -11.52
C LEU A 123 6.01 5.92 -11.31
N SER A 124 4.76 5.55 -11.26
CA SER A 124 3.66 6.40 -10.80
C SER A 124 2.80 5.62 -9.80
N TYR A 125 1.78 6.25 -9.26
CA TYR A 125 0.86 5.57 -8.37
C TYR A 125 -0.60 5.93 -8.67
N GLN A 126 -1.49 5.04 -8.25
CA GLN A 126 -2.93 5.27 -8.19
C GLN A 126 -3.43 4.86 -6.82
N VAL A 127 -4.29 5.68 -6.21
CA VAL A 127 -5.03 5.35 -4.99
C VAL A 127 -6.49 5.15 -5.37
N TRP A 128 -7.00 3.98 -5.03
CA TRP A 128 -8.38 3.58 -5.29
C TRP A 128 -9.06 3.29 -3.95
N THR A 129 -10.02 4.14 -3.58
CA THR A 129 -10.72 4.02 -2.29
C THR A 129 -11.83 2.99 -2.35
N ALA A 130 -11.91 2.17 -1.31
CA ALA A 130 -12.90 1.10 -1.18
C ALA A 130 -14.29 1.66 -0.91
N ARG A 131 -15.32 1.05 -1.49
CA ARG A 131 -16.71 1.43 -1.25
C ARG A 131 -17.33 0.58 -0.15
N ARG A 132 -17.83 1.25 0.89
CA ARG A 132 -18.52 0.58 2.01
C ARG A 132 -19.86 -0.05 1.61
N ASP A 133 -20.57 0.57 0.68
CA ASP A 133 -21.88 0.12 0.19
C ASP A 133 -21.82 -0.96 -0.89
N ALA A 134 -20.64 -1.19 -1.45
CA ALA A 134 -20.45 -2.13 -2.54
C ALA A 134 -19.09 -2.87 -2.40
N PRO A 135 -19.04 -4.03 -1.73
CA PRO A 135 -17.81 -4.82 -1.59
C PRO A 135 -17.14 -5.08 -2.94
N ARG A 136 -15.82 -5.12 -2.96
CA ARG A 136 -14.98 -5.30 -4.17
C ARG A 136 -15.14 -4.19 -5.21
N THR A 137 -15.63 -3.03 -4.79
CA THR A 137 -15.78 -1.84 -5.64
C THR A 137 -14.90 -0.73 -5.12
N TYR A 138 -14.17 -0.09 -6.03
CA TYR A 138 -13.20 0.96 -5.72
C TYR A 138 -13.40 2.15 -6.64
N ASP A 139 -13.24 3.35 -6.10
CA ASP A 139 -13.29 4.62 -6.82
C ASP A 139 -11.89 5.23 -6.88
N LEU A 140 -11.48 5.75 -8.04
CA LEU A 140 -10.19 6.41 -8.21
C LEU A 140 -10.17 7.73 -7.42
N ALA A 141 -9.32 7.79 -6.39
CA ALA A 141 -9.19 8.98 -5.56
C ALA A 141 -8.00 9.86 -5.97
N ARG A 142 -6.85 9.26 -6.25
CA ARG A 142 -5.60 10.00 -6.54
C ARG A 142 -4.76 9.31 -7.58
N VAL A 143 -4.01 10.12 -8.32
CA VAL A 143 -2.92 9.67 -9.20
C VAL A 143 -1.74 10.61 -9.04
N GLY A 144 -0.53 10.10 -9.16
CA GLY A 144 0.68 10.92 -9.09
C GLY A 144 1.91 10.19 -9.61
N ASP A 145 2.97 10.95 -9.80
CA ASP A 145 4.27 10.42 -10.21
C ASP A 145 5.18 10.20 -8.99
N LEU A 146 5.98 9.15 -9.04
CA LEU A 146 7.03 8.91 -8.07
C LEU A 146 8.38 9.44 -8.59
N PRO A 147 9.27 9.94 -7.72
CA PRO A 147 10.58 10.41 -8.12
C PRO A 147 11.36 9.35 -8.89
N PRO A 148 12.26 9.76 -9.79
CA PRO A 148 13.18 8.82 -10.44
C PRO A 148 14.01 8.05 -9.41
N GLY A 149 14.25 6.76 -9.67
CA GLY A 149 15.04 5.92 -8.78
C GLY A 149 14.33 5.52 -7.48
N THR A 150 13.01 5.68 -7.42
CA THR A 150 12.18 5.21 -6.29
C THR A 150 12.32 3.70 -6.12
N GLY A 151 12.66 3.30 -4.91
CA GLY A 151 12.70 1.92 -4.47
C GLY A 151 11.35 1.42 -3.93
N ALA A 152 11.38 0.43 -3.04
CA ALA A 152 10.16 -0.10 -2.45
C ALA A 152 9.51 0.89 -1.49
N LEU A 153 8.19 0.98 -1.55
CA LEU A 153 7.39 1.80 -0.66
C LEU A 153 7.09 1.04 0.64
N SER A 154 7.01 1.79 1.73
CA SER A 154 6.52 1.36 3.04
C SER A 154 5.41 2.29 3.49
N PHE A 155 4.53 1.80 4.33
CA PHE A 155 3.34 2.51 4.79
C PHE A 155 3.33 2.55 6.30
N ALA A 156 3.35 3.75 6.89
CA ALA A 156 3.33 3.96 8.34
C ALA A 156 2.93 5.40 8.67
N ASP A 157 2.38 5.62 9.84
CA ASP A 157 2.11 6.95 10.38
C ASP A 157 3.41 7.57 10.91
N MET A 158 4.07 8.40 10.09
CA MET A 158 5.40 8.94 10.37
C MET A 158 5.38 10.21 11.26
N ASN A 159 4.25 10.91 11.30
CA ASN A 159 4.10 12.15 12.07
C ASN A 159 3.17 11.99 13.27
N ARG A 160 2.58 10.80 13.48
CA ARG A 160 1.67 10.45 14.58
C ARG A 160 0.37 11.24 14.55
N ASP A 161 -0.14 11.53 13.37
CA ASP A 161 -1.43 12.18 13.22
C ASP A 161 -2.61 11.20 13.07
N GLY A 162 -2.31 9.90 13.08
CA GLY A 162 -3.27 8.81 12.95
C GLY A 162 -3.57 8.44 11.50
N THR A 163 -2.83 8.97 10.53
CA THR A 163 -2.97 8.66 9.11
C THR A 163 -1.77 7.86 8.60
N ILE A 164 -1.96 7.10 7.54
CA ILE A 164 -0.87 6.29 6.98
C ILE A 164 -0.15 7.07 5.89
N ASP A 165 1.12 7.35 6.12
CA ASP A 165 2.03 8.00 5.19
C ASP A 165 2.75 6.99 4.28
N VAL A 166 3.35 7.49 3.21
CA VAL A 166 4.15 6.68 2.29
C VAL A 166 5.63 7.03 2.43
N VAL A 167 6.45 6.01 2.75
CA VAL A 167 7.89 6.16 2.96
C VAL A 167 8.64 5.33 1.93
N PHE A 168 9.64 5.91 1.28
CA PHE A 168 10.41 5.17 0.29
C PHE A 168 11.81 5.76 0.08
N PRO A 169 12.81 4.92 -0.24
CA PRO A 169 14.09 5.39 -0.71
C PRO A 169 13.99 5.80 -2.17
N ALA A 170 14.72 6.82 -2.56
CA ALA A 170 14.96 7.12 -3.96
C ALA A 170 16.40 7.57 -4.17
N CYS A 171 17.05 7.05 -5.21
CA CYS A 171 18.42 7.38 -5.56
C CYS A 171 18.46 8.09 -6.91
N GLU A 172 18.95 9.30 -6.92
CA GLU A 172 19.22 10.07 -8.13
C GLU A 172 20.75 10.17 -8.33
N ARG A 173 21.26 9.49 -9.35
CA ARG A 173 22.71 9.40 -9.62
C ARG A 173 23.46 8.89 -8.38
N ASP A 174 24.29 9.74 -7.76
CA ASP A 174 25.13 9.39 -6.61
C ASP A 174 24.52 9.76 -5.24
N ARG A 175 23.28 10.27 -5.23
CA ARG A 175 22.62 10.71 -4.01
C ARG A 175 21.34 9.93 -3.78
N CYS A 176 21.22 9.42 -2.56
CA CYS A 176 20.03 8.71 -2.12
C CYS A 176 19.36 9.47 -0.97
N TYR A 177 18.03 9.40 -0.95
CA TYR A 177 17.20 10.06 0.05
C TYR A 177 16.17 9.07 0.55
N ILE A 178 15.77 9.19 1.81
CA ILE A 178 14.49 8.68 2.27
C ILE A 178 13.46 9.78 2.03
N HIS A 179 12.41 9.44 1.34
CA HIS A 179 11.28 10.33 1.07
C HIS A 179 10.11 9.94 1.96
N ILE A 180 9.38 10.95 2.45
CA ILE A 180 8.13 10.77 3.16
C ILE A 180 7.08 11.63 2.45
N ALA A 181 6.03 10.99 1.95
CA ALA A 181 4.83 11.65 1.47
C ALA A 181 3.78 11.58 2.58
N TYR A 182 3.58 12.66 3.29
CA TYR A 182 2.56 12.74 4.33
C TYR A 182 1.16 12.68 3.73
N ASN A 183 0.32 11.89 4.34
CA ASN A 183 -1.10 11.79 4.02
C ASN A 183 -1.88 12.67 4.99
N GLU A 184 -2.36 13.80 4.51
CA GLU A 184 -3.16 14.73 5.30
C GLU A 184 -4.63 14.43 5.16
N GLN A 185 -5.23 14.10 6.26
CA GLN A 185 -6.68 13.89 6.38
C GLN A 185 -7.27 14.88 7.38
N MET A 186 -8.57 14.89 7.47
CA MET A 186 -9.29 15.60 8.52
C MET A 186 -8.79 15.12 9.90
N PRO A 187 -8.23 15.98 10.76
CA PRO A 187 -7.59 15.57 12.00
C PRO A 187 -8.57 14.86 12.95
N LEU A 188 -8.08 13.86 13.66
CA LEU A 188 -8.87 13.16 14.70
C LEU A 188 -9.27 14.11 15.82
N CYS A 189 -8.38 15.03 16.20
CA CYS A 189 -8.63 16.08 17.19
C CYS A 189 -8.24 17.43 16.61
N ALA A 190 -9.09 18.41 16.71
CA ALA A 190 -8.82 19.79 16.28
C ALA A 190 -8.87 20.74 17.47
N PRO A 191 -7.97 21.75 17.53
CA PRO A 191 -8.05 22.79 18.54
C PRO A 191 -9.38 23.55 18.38
N GLU A 192 -10.10 23.71 19.47
CA GLU A 192 -11.35 24.48 19.47
C GLU A 192 -11.06 25.92 19.07
N ARG A 193 -11.61 26.37 17.92
CA ARG A 193 -11.49 27.78 17.49
C ARG A 193 -12.23 28.65 18.52
N ARG A 194 -11.46 29.31 19.38
CA ARG A 194 -12.02 30.26 20.32
C ARG A 194 -12.63 31.44 19.57
N GLY A 195 -13.90 31.71 19.85
CA GLY A 195 -14.52 32.97 19.57
C GLY A 195 -13.77 34.10 20.29
N VAL A 196 -13.72 35.28 19.68
CA VAL A 196 -12.96 36.47 20.02
C VAL A 196 -13.43 37.12 21.35
N TRP A 197 -13.33 36.45 22.51
CA TRP A 197 -13.40 37.17 23.83
C TRP A 197 -12.84 36.27 24.94
N GLY A 198 -11.69 36.59 25.34
CA GLY A 198 -10.90 36.29 26.50
C GLY A 198 -11.35 35.28 27.55
N ALA A 199 -10.74 34.10 27.56
CA ALA A 199 -10.43 33.37 28.77
C ALA A 199 -9.16 32.52 28.52
N ARG A 200 -8.13 32.72 29.33
CA ARG A 200 -6.94 31.92 29.39
C ARG A 200 -7.26 30.61 30.13
N ASN A 201 -7.78 29.65 29.47
CA ASN A 201 -7.78 28.28 29.98
C ASN A 201 -7.42 27.35 28.81
N ALA A 202 -6.68 26.29 29.15
CA ALA A 202 -6.13 25.34 28.19
C ALA A 202 -7.11 25.02 27.06
N SER A 203 -6.61 25.06 25.83
CA SER A 203 -7.34 24.71 24.63
C SER A 203 -7.89 23.28 24.79
N ALA A 204 -9.20 23.14 25.02
CA ALA A 204 -9.82 21.86 24.90
C ALA A 204 -9.71 21.44 23.44
N GLU A 205 -9.00 20.36 23.17
CA GLU A 205 -9.03 19.71 21.86
C GLU A 205 -10.40 19.01 21.76
N ARG A 206 -11.11 19.28 20.68
CA ARG A 206 -12.32 18.54 20.35
C ARG A 206 -11.96 17.42 19.39
N CYS A 207 -12.02 16.19 19.87
CA CYS A 207 -11.81 15.02 19.04
C CYS A 207 -13.13 14.56 18.41
N ARG A 208 -13.03 13.82 17.31
CA ARG A 208 -14.18 13.19 16.66
C ARG A 208 -14.86 12.22 17.61
N ASP A 209 -16.17 12.16 17.55
CA ASP A 209 -16.93 11.12 18.26
C ASP A 209 -16.59 9.74 17.72
N ALA A 210 -16.71 8.71 18.57
CA ALA A 210 -16.41 7.33 18.19
C ALA A 210 -17.17 6.87 16.93
N ALA A 211 -18.38 7.35 16.71
CA ALA A 211 -19.17 7.07 15.52
C ALA A 211 -18.61 7.73 14.23
N GLN A 212 -17.69 8.69 14.36
CA GLN A 212 -17.11 9.43 13.25
C GLN A 212 -15.61 9.07 13.02
N LEU A 213 -15.07 8.13 13.77
CA LEU A 213 -13.67 7.73 13.61
C LEU A 213 -13.40 7.09 12.24
N CYS A 214 -14.37 6.38 11.68
CA CYS A 214 -14.30 5.77 10.36
C CYS A 214 -15.10 6.57 9.30
N ALA A 215 -15.19 7.88 9.45
CA ALA A 215 -15.80 8.73 8.41
C ALA A 215 -14.76 8.99 7.31
N PRO A 216 -15.07 8.71 6.04
CA PRO A 216 -14.13 8.92 4.94
C PRO A 216 -13.78 10.40 4.79
N ASP A 217 -12.53 10.66 4.47
CA ASP A 217 -12.07 11.96 3.98
C ASP A 217 -11.77 11.87 2.49
N ASP A 218 -12.76 12.15 1.65
CA ASP A 218 -12.60 12.15 0.20
C ASP A 218 -11.67 13.26 -0.30
N ALA A 219 -11.37 14.23 0.55
CA ALA A 219 -10.49 15.35 0.27
C ALA A 219 -9.06 15.16 0.80
N PHE A 220 -8.71 13.97 1.30
CA PHE A 220 -7.37 13.69 1.78
C PHE A 220 -6.29 14.09 0.75
N VAL A 221 -5.14 14.55 1.23
CA VAL A 221 -4.04 15.00 0.38
C VAL A 221 -2.79 14.21 0.68
N LEU A 222 -2.29 13.49 -0.31
CA LEU A 222 -0.95 12.92 -0.24
C LEU A 222 0.05 14.00 -0.68
N ARG A 223 0.95 14.42 0.22
CA ARG A 223 1.97 15.43 -0.08
C ARG A 223 3.09 14.81 -0.90
N ASP A 224 2.89 14.79 -2.19
CA ASP A 224 3.84 14.28 -3.18
C ASP A 224 4.57 15.40 -3.94
N GLY A 225 5.35 15.05 -4.93
CA GLY A 225 6.04 16.00 -5.81
C GLY A 225 6.96 16.96 -5.07
N ALA A 226 6.61 18.25 -5.07
CA ALA A 226 7.43 19.30 -4.43
C ALA A 226 7.30 19.30 -2.90
N ASP A 227 6.22 18.73 -2.37
CA ASP A 227 5.91 18.70 -0.94
C ASP A 227 6.48 17.48 -0.22
N LEU A 228 7.18 16.59 -0.93
CA LEU A 228 7.88 15.47 -0.34
C LEU A 228 8.95 15.91 0.66
N VAL A 229 8.90 15.34 1.85
CA VAL A 229 10.01 15.44 2.79
C VAL A 229 11.17 14.60 2.28
N ARG A 230 12.38 15.15 2.29
CA ARG A 230 13.60 14.51 1.79
C ARG A 230 14.67 14.47 2.88
N ILE A 231 15.03 13.29 3.30
CA ILE A 231 16.09 13.08 4.29
C ILE A 231 17.29 12.48 3.55
N PRO A 232 18.40 13.22 3.41
CA PRO A 232 19.56 12.68 2.73
C PRO A 232 20.18 11.56 3.55
N ILE A 233 20.49 10.44 2.89
CA ILE A 233 21.03 9.24 3.56
C ILE A 233 22.40 9.52 4.19
N ASP A 234 23.20 10.38 3.60
CA ASP A 234 24.49 10.78 4.16
C ASP A 234 24.38 11.62 5.45
N ALA A 235 23.18 12.12 5.79
CA ALA A 235 22.90 12.68 7.10
C ALA A 235 22.65 11.60 8.19
N LEU A 236 22.30 10.38 7.79
CA LEU A 236 22.01 9.28 8.70
C LEU A 236 23.23 8.38 8.91
N THR A 237 24.07 8.21 7.90
CA THR A 237 25.29 7.40 7.98
C THR A 237 26.35 7.84 6.98
N SER A 238 27.62 7.67 7.37
CA SER A 238 28.77 7.87 6.46
C SER A 238 28.96 6.72 5.46
N ASP A 239 28.41 5.54 5.74
CA ASP A 239 28.49 4.38 4.83
C ASP A 239 27.21 4.21 4.03
N ARG A 240 27.18 4.80 2.84
CA ARG A 240 26.04 4.77 1.92
C ARG A 240 25.65 3.36 1.46
N ARG A 241 26.51 2.37 1.62
CA ARG A 241 26.26 0.99 1.18
C ARG A 241 25.37 0.20 2.14
N LEU A 242 25.22 0.67 3.38
CA LEU A 242 24.49 -0.07 4.40
C LEU A 242 22.96 0.11 4.30
N LEU A 243 22.46 1.13 3.61
CA LEU A 243 21.05 1.52 3.69
C LEU A 243 20.18 1.08 2.51
N LEU A 244 20.76 0.82 1.36
CA LEU A 244 20.01 0.55 0.13
C LEU A 244 20.66 -0.60 -0.63
N VAL A 245 20.94 -1.70 0.04
CA VAL A 245 21.46 -2.89 -0.63
C VAL A 245 20.31 -3.52 -1.43
N ASP A 246 20.26 -3.16 -2.69
CA ASP A 246 19.44 -3.81 -3.70
C ASP A 246 20.33 -4.69 -4.58
N ASP A 247 21.06 -5.62 -4.00
CA ASP A 247 21.94 -6.46 -4.82
C ASP A 247 21.92 -7.93 -4.42
N ILE A 248 20.75 -8.46 -4.17
CA ILE A 248 20.61 -9.90 -4.02
C ILE A 248 20.02 -10.52 -5.29
N GLY A 249 20.28 -9.92 -6.44
CA GLY A 249 19.72 -10.38 -7.71
C GLY A 249 18.18 -10.39 -7.67
N ALA A 250 17.61 -9.47 -6.93
CA ALA A 250 16.31 -9.59 -6.38
C ALA A 250 15.26 -9.12 -7.38
N SER A 251 14.42 -10.01 -7.75
CA SER A 251 13.11 -9.73 -8.33
C SER A 251 12.17 -9.02 -7.34
N GLN A 252 12.63 -8.74 -6.10
CA GLN A 252 11.81 -8.15 -5.04
C GLN A 252 12.55 -6.96 -4.43
N PRO A 253 11.94 -5.76 -4.39
CA PRO A 253 12.53 -4.63 -3.70
C PRO A 253 12.54 -4.87 -2.19
N VAL A 254 13.58 -4.36 -1.52
CA VAL A 254 13.64 -4.38 -0.06
C VAL A 254 13.08 -3.06 0.46
N PRO A 255 11.93 -3.07 1.15
CA PRO A 255 11.36 -1.86 1.71
C PRO A 255 12.15 -1.40 2.94
N VAL A 256 12.14 -0.10 3.20
CA VAL A 256 12.55 0.45 4.49
C VAL A 256 11.66 -0.16 5.56
N ARG A 257 12.26 -0.64 6.66
CA ARG A 257 11.49 -1.17 7.78
C ARG A 257 11.16 -0.03 8.73
N VAL A 258 9.88 0.09 9.02
CA VAL A 258 9.36 1.11 9.94
C VAL A 258 8.90 0.41 11.22
N GLY A 259 9.27 0.95 12.37
CA GLY A 259 8.88 0.45 13.68
C GLY A 259 9.37 1.38 14.78
N ASP A 260 8.82 1.28 15.98
CA ASP A 260 9.32 1.97 17.17
C ASP A 260 10.36 1.09 17.85
N TYR A 261 11.63 1.19 17.43
CA TYR A 261 12.71 0.31 17.91
C TYR A 261 13.27 0.72 19.26
N ASN A 262 13.13 1.98 19.63
CA ASN A 262 13.61 2.53 20.90
C ASN A 262 12.51 2.69 21.95
N LEU A 263 11.24 2.42 21.58
CA LEU A 263 10.04 2.52 22.41
C LEU A 263 9.77 3.94 22.94
N ASP A 264 10.06 4.95 22.13
CA ASP A 264 9.75 6.35 22.47
C ASP A 264 8.39 6.83 21.92
N GLY A 265 7.69 5.96 21.23
CA GLY A 265 6.38 6.22 20.63
C GLY A 265 6.46 6.94 19.29
N TYR A 266 7.64 7.09 18.70
CA TYR A 266 7.83 7.60 17.34
C TYR A 266 8.26 6.48 16.40
N PRO A 267 7.87 6.54 15.12
CA PRO A 267 8.33 5.57 14.14
C PRO A 267 9.81 5.83 13.79
N ASP A 268 10.62 4.78 13.91
CA ASP A 268 12.00 4.71 13.46
C ASP A 268 12.11 4.05 12.07
N LEU A 269 13.23 4.25 11.38
CA LEU A 269 13.53 3.70 10.06
C LEU A 269 14.74 2.78 10.07
#